data_212723df3744619c6fedba6d5ac9bdae
#
_entry.id   212723df3744619c6fedba6d5ac9bdae
#
_cell.length_a   1.000
_cell.length_b   1.000
_cell.length_c   1.000
_cell.angle_alpha   90.00
_cell.angle_beta   90.00
_cell.angle_gamma   90.00
#
_symmetry.space_group_name_H-M   'P 1'
#
loop_
_entity.id
_entity.type
_entity.pdbx_description
1 polymer ?
#
loop_
_entity_poly.entity_id
_entity_poly.type
_entity_poly.pdbx_seq_one_letter_code
_entity_poly.pdbx_strand_id
1 'polypeptide(L)'
;VNLRDWGGPLKYVRTLEQIIIQSLSSFGIAAGLVEGLTGVWVGDRKIAAIGVKISRGVAHHGFSINVNNDLSYFDHIVPCGITDRRVTSMQQSLGDVMDPAAVRYGVAYHFGQGMGFTMVEEPETSLWASSPLAGED
;
A
#
# COMPACT_ATOMS: atom_id res chain seq x y z
N VAL A 1 8.56 -5.37 -10.75
CA VAL A 1 8.52 -6.83 -10.59
C VAL A 1 8.12 -7.47 -11.90
N ASN A 2 8.87 -8.48 -12.30
CA ASN A 2 8.58 -9.23 -13.51
C ASN A 2 7.52 -10.28 -13.21
N LEU A 3 6.33 -10.10 -13.77
CA LEU A 3 5.19 -10.96 -13.46
C LEU A 3 5.31 -12.37 -14.02
N ARG A 4 6.12 -12.57 -15.03
CA ARG A 4 6.34 -13.92 -15.58
C ARG A 4 6.96 -14.83 -14.54
N ASP A 5 7.90 -14.29 -13.77
CA ASP A 5 8.56 -15.04 -12.70
C ASP A 5 7.66 -15.18 -11.48
N TRP A 6 6.58 -14.41 -11.43
CA TRP A 6 5.70 -14.33 -10.26
C TRP A 6 4.39 -15.08 -10.40
N GLY A 7 4.12 -15.65 -11.56
CA GLY A 7 2.88 -16.37 -11.78
C GLY A 7 1.72 -15.52 -12.25
N GLY A 8 1.99 -14.29 -12.70
CA GLY A 8 1.03 -13.44 -13.36
C GLY A 8 0.47 -12.31 -12.50
N PRO A 9 -0.33 -11.42 -13.14
CA PRO A 9 -0.81 -10.20 -12.48
C PRO A 9 -1.73 -10.45 -11.29
N LEU A 10 -2.62 -11.41 -11.39
CA LEU A 10 -3.57 -11.67 -10.30
C LEU A 10 -2.85 -12.15 -9.05
N LYS A 11 -1.91 -13.05 -9.20
CA LYS A 11 -1.13 -13.53 -8.06
C LYS A 11 -0.35 -12.41 -7.41
N TYR A 12 0.21 -11.51 -8.23
CA TYR A 12 0.96 -10.36 -7.72
C TYR A 12 0.07 -9.45 -6.87
N VAL A 13 -1.10 -9.08 -7.38
CA VAL A 13 -2.04 -8.22 -6.66
C VAL A 13 -2.48 -8.88 -5.36
N ARG A 14 -2.80 -10.17 -5.39
CA ARG A 14 -3.20 -10.90 -4.19
C ARG A 14 -2.09 -10.96 -3.15
N THR A 15 -0.86 -11.09 -3.61
CA THR A 15 0.29 -11.07 -2.71
C THR A 15 0.44 -9.69 -2.05
N LEU A 16 0.28 -8.61 -2.82
CA LEU A 16 0.31 -7.26 -2.25
C LEU A 16 -0.78 -7.06 -1.19
N GLU A 17 -1.98 -7.54 -1.46
CA GLU A 17 -3.07 -7.45 -0.49
C GLU A 17 -2.70 -8.15 0.81
N GLN A 18 -2.14 -9.34 0.74
CA GLN A 18 -1.73 -10.08 1.94
C GLN A 18 -0.59 -9.39 2.68
N ILE A 19 0.36 -8.82 1.96
CA ILE A 19 1.44 -8.05 2.57
C ILE A 19 0.89 -6.88 3.37
N ILE A 20 -0.07 -6.16 2.81
CA ILE A 20 -0.69 -5.03 3.50
C ILE A 20 -1.45 -5.50 4.74
N ILE A 21 -2.24 -6.56 4.61
CA ILE A 21 -3.01 -7.10 5.72
C ILE A 21 -2.08 -7.53 6.87
N GLN A 22 -1.01 -8.24 6.55
CA GLN A 22 -0.07 -8.69 7.56
C GLN A 22 0.69 -7.53 8.19
N SER A 23 1.06 -6.52 7.40
CA SER A 23 1.70 -5.33 7.92
C SER A 23 0.80 -4.61 8.92
N LEU A 24 -0.46 -4.42 8.57
CA LEU A 24 -1.43 -3.77 9.46
C LEU A 24 -1.68 -4.59 10.71
N SER A 25 -1.75 -5.91 10.57
CA SER A 25 -1.92 -6.81 11.71
C SER A 25 -0.78 -6.67 12.72
N SER A 26 0.45 -6.49 12.23
CA SER A 26 1.60 -6.32 13.12
C SER A 26 1.53 -5.04 13.94
N PHE A 27 0.74 -4.06 13.51
CA PHE A 27 0.49 -2.83 14.28
C PHE A 27 -0.81 -2.87 15.06
N GLY A 28 -1.49 -4.02 15.08
CA GLY A 28 -2.72 -4.16 15.83
C GLY A 28 -4.00 -3.79 15.07
N ILE A 29 -3.93 -3.70 13.76
CA ILE A 29 -5.09 -3.35 12.92
C ILE A 29 -5.57 -4.60 12.20
N ALA A 30 -6.81 -5.01 12.47
CA ALA A 30 -7.44 -6.12 11.78
C ALA A 30 -8.05 -5.63 10.47
N ALA A 31 -7.38 -5.90 9.37
CA ALA A 31 -7.81 -5.49 8.05
C ALA A 31 -8.07 -6.71 7.17
N GLY A 32 -8.84 -6.51 6.11
CA GLY A 32 -9.17 -7.59 5.20
C GLY A 32 -9.64 -7.09 3.87
N LEU A 33 -10.18 -8.01 3.09
CA LEU A 33 -10.70 -7.73 1.76
C LEU A 33 -12.22 -7.64 1.80
N VAL A 34 -12.77 -6.85 0.89
CA VAL A 34 -14.22 -6.78 0.69
C VAL A 34 -14.50 -7.32 -0.72
N GLU A 35 -15.36 -8.32 -0.80
CA GLU A 35 -15.67 -8.96 -2.06
C GLU A 35 -16.23 -7.94 -3.07
N GLY A 36 -15.71 -7.98 -4.28
CA GLY A 36 -16.11 -7.09 -5.35
C GLY A 36 -15.48 -5.70 -5.30
N LEU A 37 -14.67 -5.42 -4.29
CA LEU A 37 -14.01 -4.12 -4.14
C LEU A 37 -12.49 -4.31 -4.13
N THR A 38 -11.78 -3.32 -4.64
CA THR A 38 -10.32 -3.33 -4.62
C THR A 38 -9.79 -2.72 -3.33
N GLY A 39 -8.53 -3.02 -3.01
CA GLY A 39 -7.86 -2.45 -1.86
C GLY A 39 -8.02 -3.28 -0.59
N VAL A 40 -7.59 -2.69 0.52
CA VAL A 40 -7.62 -3.33 1.84
C VAL A 40 -8.48 -2.47 2.76
N TRP A 41 -9.28 -3.12 3.59
CA TRP A 41 -10.36 -2.48 4.32
C TRP A 41 -10.30 -2.80 5.81
N VAL A 42 -10.69 -1.84 6.61
CA VAL A 42 -10.98 -2.03 8.04
C VAL A 42 -12.49 -1.85 8.19
N GLY A 43 -13.22 -2.96 8.30
CA GLY A 43 -14.67 -2.93 8.21
C GLY A 43 -15.12 -2.40 6.85
N ASP A 44 -15.90 -1.34 6.84
CA ASP A 44 -16.40 -0.70 5.63
C ASP A 44 -15.55 0.49 5.16
N ARG A 45 -14.36 0.67 5.74
CA ARG A 45 -13.50 1.81 5.45
C ARG A 45 -12.21 1.36 4.81
N LYS A 46 -11.88 1.97 3.68
CA LYS A 46 -10.68 1.61 2.94
C LYS A 46 -9.46 2.26 3.59
N ILE A 47 -8.46 1.44 3.90
CA ILE A 47 -7.21 1.91 4.51
C ILE A 47 -6.04 1.88 3.53
N ALA A 48 -6.12 1.06 2.52
CA ALA A 48 -5.04 0.95 1.54
C ALA A 48 -5.60 0.75 0.14
N ALA A 49 -4.93 1.34 -0.82
CA ALA A 49 -5.27 1.24 -2.24
C ALA A 49 -4.16 0.51 -2.99
N ILE A 50 -4.55 -0.26 -3.98
CA ILE A 50 -3.59 -0.94 -4.85
C ILE A 50 -3.69 -0.32 -6.24
N GLY A 51 -2.56 0.22 -6.71
CA GLY A 51 -2.47 0.83 -8.02
C GLY A 51 -1.31 0.23 -8.79
N VAL A 52 -1.56 -0.84 -9.51
CA VAL A 52 -0.54 -1.53 -10.27
C VAL A 52 -0.77 -1.27 -11.75
N LYS A 53 0.27 -0.81 -12.42
CA LYS A 53 0.30 -0.69 -13.88
C LYS A 53 1.20 -1.78 -14.43
N ILE A 54 0.71 -2.51 -15.40
CA ILE A 54 1.44 -3.60 -16.00
C ILE A 54 1.80 -3.23 -17.43
N SER A 55 3.08 -3.34 -17.77
CA SER A 55 3.58 -3.05 -19.11
C SER A 55 4.62 -4.09 -19.46
N ARG A 56 4.42 -4.79 -20.57
CA ARG A 56 5.34 -5.81 -21.06
C ARG A 56 5.67 -6.89 -20.02
N GLY A 57 4.68 -7.26 -19.22
CA GLY A 57 4.85 -8.27 -18.18
C GLY A 57 5.55 -7.78 -16.92
N VAL A 58 5.82 -6.49 -16.81
CA VAL A 58 6.46 -5.90 -15.64
C VAL A 58 5.46 -5.00 -14.90
N ALA A 59 5.37 -5.19 -13.59
CA ALA A 59 4.51 -4.38 -12.76
C ALA A 59 5.23 -3.10 -12.32
N HIS A 60 4.54 -1.99 -12.46
CA HIS A 60 4.98 -0.69 -11.99
C HIS A 60 4.03 -0.22 -10.91
N HIS A 61 4.49 0.69 -10.04
CA HIS A 61 3.72 1.15 -8.90
C HIS A 61 3.49 0.01 -7.91
N GLY A 62 2.45 0.07 -7.14
CA GLY A 62 2.18 -0.94 -6.14
C GLY A 62 0.98 -0.58 -5.31
N PHE A 63 1.19 -0.05 -4.11
CA PHE A 63 0.10 0.26 -3.20
C PHE A 63 0.44 1.48 -2.36
N SER A 64 -0.60 2.03 -1.73
CA SER A 64 -0.46 3.09 -0.74
C SER A 64 -1.29 2.72 0.49
N ILE A 65 -0.78 3.09 1.66
CA ILE A 65 -1.48 2.89 2.92
C ILE A 65 -1.68 4.26 3.56
N ASN A 66 -2.89 4.53 4.03
CA ASN A 66 -3.15 5.74 4.79
C ASN A 66 -2.63 5.57 6.21
N VAL A 67 -1.63 6.34 6.59
CA VAL A 67 -0.99 6.23 7.90
C VAL A 67 -1.48 7.34 8.83
N ASN A 68 -0.95 8.54 8.66
CA ASN A 68 -1.29 9.71 9.48
C ASN A 68 -1.93 10.83 8.68
N ASN A 69 -2.27 10.58 7.43
CA ASN A 69 -2.72 11.63 6.55
C ASN A 69 -4.10 12.15 6.93
N ASP A 70 -4.34 13.41 6.62
CA ASP A 70 -5.62 14.06 6.80
C ASP A 70 -6.61 13.48 5.79
N LEU A 71 -7.67 12.87 6.29
CA LEU A 71 -8.68 12.23 5.45
C LEU A 71 -9.83 13.14 5.07
N SER A 72 -9.90 14.34 5.62
CA SER A 72 -10.98 15.28 5.30
C SER A 72 -10.98 15.66 3.82
N TYR A 73 -9.84 15.59 3.17
CA TYR A 73 -9.72 15.81 1.73
C TYR A 73 -10.67 14.94 0.92
N PHE A 74 -10.88 13.70 1.34
CA PHE A 74 -11.74 12.77 0.61
C PHE A 74 -13.22 13.16 0.66
N ASP A 75 -13.63 13.94 1.65
CA ASP A 75 -15.00 14.41 1.74
C ASP A 75 -15.34 15.37 0.60
N HIS A 76 -14.34 15.99 0.01
CA HIS A 76 -14.52 16.97 -1.06
C HIS A 76 -14.44 16.38 -2.46
N ILE A 77 -13.84 15.20 -2.60
CA ILE A 77 -13.60 14.61 -3.91
C ILE A 77 -14.41 13.36 -4.20
N VAL A 78 -15.21 12.90 -3.24
CA VAL A 78 -16.06 11.74 -3.46
C VAL A 78 -17.20 12.14 -4.40
N PRO A 79 -17.35 11.47 -5.55
CA PRO A 79 -18.44 11.78 -6.47
C PRO A 79 -19.81 11.48 -5.86
N CYS A 80 -20.79 12.22 -6.29
CA CYS A 80 -22.17 11.98 -5.89
C CYS A 80 -22.58 10.56 -6.26
N GLY A 81 -23.24 9.88 -5.33
CA GLY A 81 -23.70 8.52 -5.51
C GLY A 81 -22.73 7.44 -5.13
N ILE A 82 -21.49 7.79 -4.78
CA ILE A 82 -20.48 6.84 -4.32
C ILE A 82 -20.13 7.16 -2.86
N THR A 83 -21.12 7.46 -2.09
CA THR A 83 -20.91 8.02 -0.76
C THR A 83 -20.64 6.98 0.31
N ASP A 84 -20.94 5.71 0.03
CA ASP A 84 -20.79 4.66 1.04
C ASP A 84 -19.37 4.14 1.17
N ARG A 85 -18.48 4.59 0.30
CA ARG A 85 -17.08 4.12 0.31
C ARG A 85 -16.24 5.08 1.12
N ARG A 86 -16.15 4.79 2.40
CA ARG A 86 -15.38 5.60 3.34
C ARG A 86 -13.93 5.20 3.34
N VAL A 87 -13.10 6.08 3.89
CA VAL A 87 -11.67 5.83 4.05
C VAL A 87 -11.30 5.91 5.52
N THR A 88 -10.20 5.26 5.87
CA THR A 88 -9.62 5.36 7.19
C THR A 88 -8.09 5.40 7.07
N SER A 89 -7.42 5.55 8.19
CA SER A 89 -5.96 5.53 8.29
C SER A 89 -5.54 4.71 9.50
N MET A 90 -4.26 4.43 9.61
CA MET A 90 -3.73 3.77 10.78
C MET A 90 -3.95 4.62 12.03
N GLN A 91 -3.71 5.94 11.92
CA GLN A 91 -3.94 6.86 13.02
C GLN A 91 -5.40 6.84 13.46
N GLN A 92 -6.32 6.90 12.52
CA GLN A 92 -7.74 6.91 12.85
C GLN A 92 -8.20 5.58 13.44
N SER A 93 -7.70 4.48 12.91
CA SER A 93 -8.07 3.14 13.35
C SER A 93 -7.54 2.81 14.75
N LEU A 94 -6.35 3.29 15.08
CA LEU A 94 -5.72 3.03 16.38
C LEU A 94 -5.94 4.15 17.39
N GLY A 95 -6.36 5.32 16.94
CA GLY A 95 -6.57 6.46 17.82
C GLY A 95 -5.30 7.18 18.24
N ASP A 96 -4.20 6.95 17.54
CA ASP A 96 -2.90 7.53 17.88
C ASP A 96 -2.05 7.72 16.64
N VAL A 97 -1.17 8.71 16.70
CA VAL A 97 -0.26 9.01 15.60
C VAL A 97 0.79 7.91 15.50
N MET A 98 1.00 7.44 14.27
CA MET A 98 1.98 6.40 14.01
C MET A 98 3.35 7.00 13.71
N ASP A 99 4.40 6.31 14.12
CA ASP A 99 5.76 6.64 13.71
C ASP A 99 5.95 6.21 12.25
N PRO A 100 6.14 7.14 11.30
CA PRO A 100 6.29 6.76 9.91
C PRO A 100 7.47 5.83 9.63
N ALA A 101 8.55 5.96 10.37
CA ALA A 101 9.70 5.07 10.20
C ALA A 101 9.36 3.64 10.60
N ALA A 102 8.66 3.47 11.73
CA ALA A 102 8.24 2.14 12.16
C ALA A 102 7.31 1.48 11.14
N VAL A 103 6.40 2.26 10.57
CA VAL A 103 5.49 1.74 9.54
C VAL A 103 6.27 1.32 8.28
N ARG A 104 7.22 2.15 7.84
CA ARG A 104 8.04 1.81 6.68
C ARG A 104 8.81 0.51 6.89
N TYR A 105 9.43 0.35 8.05
CA TYR A 105 10.19 -0.87 8.35
C TYR A 105 9.27 -2.09 8.42
N GLY A 106 8.10 -1.96 9.03
CA GLY A 106 7.16 -3.06 9.10
C GLY A 106 6.65 -3.49 7.74
N VAL A 107 6.29 -2.53 6.89
CA VAL A 107 5.83 -2.81 5.54
C VAL A 107 6.95 -3.42 4.69
N ALA A 108 8.16 -2.87 4.78
CA ALA A 108 9.30 -3.41 4.05
C ALA A 108 9.60 -4.86 4.47
N TYR A 109 9.53 -5.15 5.76
CA TYR A 109 9.73 -6.51 6.26
C TYR A 109 8.72 -7.48 5.65
N HIS A 110 7.44 -7.14 5.73
CA HIS A 110 6.39 -8.03 5.21
C HIS A 110 6.41 -8.11 3.68
N PHE A 111 6.80 -7.03 3.02
CA PHE A 111 6.98 -7.06 1.57
C PHE A 111 8.09 -8.04 1.18
N GLY A 112 9.22 -7.98 1.87
CA GLY A 112 10.32 -8.91 1.60
C GLY A 112 9.92 -10.35 1.85
N GLN A 113 9.21 -10.61 2.95
CA GLN A 113 8.75 -11.95 3.28
C GLN A 113 7.74 -12.47 2.25
N GLY A 114 6.76 -11.65 1.89
CA GLY A 114 5.70 -12.05 0.96
C GLY A 114 6.19 -12.24 -0.46
N MET A 115 7.17 -11.45 -0.88
CA MET A 115 7.73 -11.54 -2.24
C MET A 115 8.92 -12.49 -2.33
N GLY A 116 9.47 -12.92 -1.21
CA GLY A 116 10.68 -13.74 -1.21
C GLY A 116 11.94 -12.96 -1.54
N PHE A 117 11.95 -11.66 -1.25
CA PHE A 117 13.07 -10.78 -1.54
C PHE A 117 13.91 -10.51 -0.30
N THR A 118 15.20 -10.28 -0.51
CA THR A 118 16.06 -9.72 0.52
C THR A 118 15.97 -8.20 0.41
N MET A 119 15.51 -7.57 1.47
CA MET A 119 15.31 -6.13 1.48
C MET A 119 16.60 -5.44 1.90
N VAL A 120 16.98 -4.41 1.16
CA VAL A 120 18.16 -3.61 1.42
C VAL A 120 17.73 -2.15 1.54
N GLU A 121 18.16 -1.51 2.62
CA GLU A 121 17.90 -0.09 2.81
C GLU A 121 18.99 0.72 2.12
N GLU A 122 18.58 1.66 1.26
CA GLU A 122 19.50 2.58 0.63
C GLU A 122 19.41 3.95 1.28
N PRO A 123 20.54 4.68 1.38
CA PRO A 123 20.49 6.06 1.83
C PRO A 123 19.64 6.91 0.90
N GLU A 124 18.92 7.85 1.49
CA GLU A 124 18.05 8.74 0.74
C GLU A 124 18.79 9.50 -0.36
N THR A 125 20.02 9.89 -0.09
CA THR A 125 20.85 10.57 -1.07
C THR A 125 21.15 9.69 -2.28
N SER A 126 21.32 8.39 -2.08
CA SER A 126 21.52 7.45 -3.18
C SER A 126 20.28 7.33 -4.06
N LEU A 127 19.11 7.32 -3.45
CA LEU A 127 17.85 7.28 -4.20
C LEU A 127 17.69 8.51 -5.07
N TRP A 128 18.00 9.68 -4.55
CA TRP A 128 17.95 10.92 -5.31
C TRP A 128 18.94 10.93 -6.48
N ALA A 129 20.14 10.45 -6.24
CA ALA A 129 21.19 10.45 -7.25
C ALA A 129 20.90 9.50 -8.40
N SER A 130 20.20 8.39 -8.13
CA SER A 130 19.94 7.35 -9.12
C SER A 130 18.56 7.42 -9.75
N SER A 131 17.68 8.28 -9.25
CA SER A 131 16.31 8.37 -9.72
C SER A 131 16.21 9.17 -11.01
N PRO A 132 15.58 8.66 -12.05
CA PRO A 132 15.28 9.45 -13.25
C PRO A 132 14.41 10.66 -12.95
N LEU A 133 13.61 10.60 -11.93
CA LEU A 133 12.75 11.71 -11.52
C LEU A 133 13.53 12.91 -11.03
N ALA A 134 14.74 12.66 -10.54
CA ALA A 134 15.59 13.77 -10.10
C ALA A 134 15.90 14.74 -11.22
N GLY A 135 15.81 14.31 -12.45
CA GLY A 135 16.20 15.14 -13.57
C GLY A 135 15.19 15.27 -14.69
N GLU A 136 14.31 14.35 -14.91
CA GLU A 136 13.65 14.32 -16.22
C GLU A 136 12.27 13.72 -16.27
N ASP A 137 11.74 13.34 -15.19
CA ASP A 137 10.35 12.93 -15.18
C ASP A 137 9.48 13.96 -14.50
#